data_ac37f9cc0db558a73303d5e313fdf2a3
#
_entry.id   ac37f9cc0db558a73303d5e313fdf2a3
#
_cell.length_a   1.000
_cell.length_b   1.000
_cell.length_c   1.000
_cell.angle_alpha   90.00
_cell.angle_beta   90.00
_cell.angle_gamma   90.00
#
_symmetry.space_group_name_H-M   'P 1'
#
loop_
_entity.id
_entity.type
_entity.pdbx_description
1 polymer ?
#
loop_
_entity_poly.entity_id
_entity_poly.type
_entity_poly.pdbx_seq_one_letter_code
_entity_poly.pdbx_strand_id
1 'polypeptide(L)'
;MKFAVLDFETTGNQPHDTIIQVGLVIVEHSEMIDRYTTLVNPGVRIPSYIEGLTGLTNEMVQNAPSLEEVLPQLVPRLENTVLVAHQAGFDLGFLQRALDRHGYLPFDGRVLDTMDLLRIVYPGMSSLQLSMVSSSLGIEHERPHQADSDAEATARIWLHCLERLDRLPLLSVQRISQLFDPMASDLGWFLQQIRIKREVYSPVDPDGHRYYRQLALHVEDWGDEPEIRSPEDAEKLARQTFPEFYRELKGILKNKFQHYEERAAQEQMLEEVESSFEDGRHLLVEAGTGTGKSLGYLIPSLYYGIREAKKVVISTHTINLQEQLRQRDLPLLNEIFPVPFRASVIKGRNHYLCLRKFENKLNLRDFAYPEEDSFTAAQLTVWLSETLRGDEEELHLGPRGSEFWRTVASDSDSCLN
;
A
#
# COMPACT_ATOMS: atom_id res chain seq x y z
N MET A 1 -25.10 9.32 0.72
CA MET A 1 -25.16 8.20 1.69
C MET A 1 -24.63 8.70 3.01
N LYS A 2 -25.25 8.26 4.10
CA LYS A 2 -24.85 8.59 5.47
C LYS A 2 -24.19 7.35 6.08
N PHE A 3 -23.01 7.51 6.65
CA PHE A 3 -22.23 6.42 7.26
C PHE A 3 -22.11 6.68 8.76
N ALA A 4 -22.29 5.63 9.55
CA ALA A 4 -22.04 5.61 10.99
C ALA A 4 -20.74 4.82 11.23
N VAL A 5 -19.65 5.54 11.50
CA VAL A 5 -18.35 4.93 11.77
C VAL A 5 -18.27 4.66 13.26
N LEU A 6 -18.25 3.39 13.63
CA LEU A 6 -18.39 2.91 15.00
C LEU A 6 -17.13 2.17 15.44
N ASP A 7 -16.77 2.38 16.69
CA ASP A 7 -15.73 1.62 17.39
C ASP A 7 -16.14 1.43 18.86
N PHE A 8 -15.86 0.24 19.41
CA PHE A 8 -16.14 -0.08 20.80
C PHE A 8 -14.88 -0.55 21.54
N GLU A 9 -14.65 0.03 22.71
CA GLU A 9 -13.81 -0.64 23.68
C GLU A 9 -14.66 -1.55 24.58
N THR A 10 -14.10 -2.69 24.96
CA THR A 10 -14.84 -3.75 25.64
C THR A 10 -14.04 -4.38 26.77
N THR A 11 -14.69 -5.11 27.66
CA THR A 11 -14.02 -5.86 28.75
C THR A 11 -13.20 -7.05 28.24
N GLY A 12 -13.31 -7.42 26.97
CA GLY A 12 -12.63 -8.52 26.30
C GLY A 12 -13.33 -8.89 25.00
N ASN A 13 -13.04 -10.07 24.44
CA ASN A 13 -13.55 -10.50 23.13
C ASN A 13 -14.53 -11.69 23.20
N GLN A 14 -14.93 -12.09 24.41
CA GLN A 14 -15.80 -13.25 24.59
C GLN A 14 -17.29 -12.84 24.55
N PRO A 15 -18.22 -13.79 24.34
CA PRO A 15 -19.66 -13.49 24.28
C PRO A 15 -20.26 -12.88 25.57
N HIS A 16 -19.60 -13.07 26.71
CA HIS A 16 -20.02 -12.51 27.99
C HIS A 16 -19.42 -11.13 28.29
N ASP A 17 -18.45 -10.70 27.48
CA ASP A 17 -17.86 -9.38 27.63
C ASP A 17 -18.84 -8.28 27.21
N THR A 18 -18.58 -7.07 27.65
CA THR A 18 -19.48 -5.93 27.48
C THR A 18 -18.71 -4.67 27.08
N ILE A 19 -19.44 -3.70 26.54
CA ILE A 19 -18.88 -2.41 26.07
C ILE A 19 -18.50 -1.55 27.29
N ILE A 20 -17.35 -0.89 27.21
CA ILE A 20 -16.85 0.06 28.23
C ILE A 20 -16.66 1.47 27.65
N GLN A 21 -16.58 1.61 26.31
CA GLN A 21 -16.58 2.90 25.64
C GLN A 21 -17.23 2.78 24.27
N VAL A 22 -17.90 3.83 23.85
CA VAL A 22 -18.50 4.00 22.51
C VAL A 22 -17.81 5.16 21.84
N GLY A 23 -17.33 4.97 20.63
CA GLY A 23 -16.90 5.99 19.71
C GLY A 23 -17.74 5.91 18.43
N LEU A 24 -18.37 7.00 18.04
CA LEU A 24 -19.18 7.09 16.82
C LEU A 24 -18.91 8.40 16.10
N VAL A 25 -18.68 8.31 14.80
CA VAL A 25 -18.56 9.45 13.90
C VAL A 25 -19.55 9.29 12.76
N ILE A 26 -20.37 10.29 12.53
CA ILE A 26 -21.29 10.31 11.38
C ILE A 26 -20.63 11.05 10.24
N VAL A 27 -20.55 10.37 9.10
CA VAL A 27 -19.99 10.90 7.84
C VAL A 27 -21.12 11.03 6.82
N GLU A 28 -21.28 12.21 6.25
CA GLU A 28 -22.19 12.48 5.16
C GLU A 28 -21.59 13.51 4.20
N HIS A 29 -21.81 13.33 2.89
CA HIS A 29 -21.25 14.21 1.84
C HIS A 29 -19.72 14.42 1.92
N SER A 30 -19.00 13.37 2.33
CA SER A 30 -17.55 13.39 2.57
C SER A 30 -17.09 14.30 3.71
N GLU A 31 -17.99 14.63 4.63
CA GLU A 31 -17.71 15.42 5.83
C GLU A 31 -18.12 14.66 7.10
N MET A 32 -17.40 14.88 8.19
CA MET A 32 -17.79 14.40 9.52
C MET A 32 -18.77 15.40 10.14
N ILE A 33 -20.04 15.02 10.22
CA ILE A 33 -21.13 15.93 10.62
C ILE A 33 -21.58 15.80 12.07
N ASP A 34 -21.31 14.66 12.72
CA ASP A 34 -21.63 14.43 14.13
C ASP A 34 -20.62 13.49 14.78
N ARG A 35 -20.42 13.63 16.07
CA ARG A 35 -19.58 12.76 16.91
C ARG A 35 -20.30 12.45 18.19
N TYR A 36 -20.25 11.20 18.61
CA TYR A 36 -20.80 10.76 19.87
C TYR A 36 -19.79 9.87 20.58
N THR A 37 -19.41 10.24 21.77
CA THR A 37 -18.46 9.48 22.60
C THR A 37 -18.96 9.40 24.01
N THR A 38 -18.92 8.23 24.62
CA THR A 38 -19.23 8.04 26.02
C THR A 38 -18.51 6.83 26.59
N LEU A 39 -18.07 6.93 27.84
CA LEU A 39 -17.77 5.78 28.67
C LEU A 39 -19.04 5.04 29.01
N VAL A 40 -18.93 3.75 29.25
CA VAL A 40 -20.04 2.89 29.68
C VAL A 40 -19.64 2.14 30.93
N ASN A 41 -20.51 2.19 31.94
CA ASN A 41 -20.36 1.32 33.12
C ASN A 41 -20.71 -0.11 32.76
N PRO A 42 -19.74 -1.04 32.73
CA PRO A 42 -20.00 -2.43 32.33
C PRO A 42 -20.77 -3.25 33.36
N GLY A 43 -20.93 -2.76 34.60
CA GLY A 43 -21.48 -3.52 35.70
C GLY A 43 -20.61 -4.67 36.20
N VAL A 44 -19.44 -4.86 35.61
CA VAL A 44 -18.44 -5.87 35.94
C VAL A 44 -17.06 -5.22 35.99
N ARG A 45 -16.09 -5.92 36.62
CA ARG A 45 -14.73 -5.41 36.70
C ARG A 45 -14.03 -5.51 35.36
N ILE A 46 -13.38 -4.43 34.92
CA ILE A 46 -12.48 -4.41 33.75
C ILE A 46 -11.22 -5.21 34.12
N PRO A 47 -10.83 -6.22 33.33
CA PRO A 47 -9.60 -6.96 33.53
C PRO A 47 -8.37 -6.06 33.41
N SER A 48 -7.33 -6.30 34.20
CA SER A 48 -6.13 -5.46 34.24
C SER A 48 -5.38 -5.37 32.90
N TYR A 49 -5.46 -6.42 32.08
CA TYR A 49 -4.86 -6.37 30.73
C TYR A 49 -5.60 -5.45 29.79
N ILE A 50 -6.94 -5.31 29.91
CA ILE A 50 -7.75 -4.34 29.17
C ILE A 50 -7.47 -2.92 29.66
N GLU A 51 -7.39 -2.71 31.00
CA GLU A 51 -6.98 -1.43 31.54
C GLU A 51 -5.59 -0.99 31.00
N GLY A 52 -4.66 -1.94 30.90
CA GLY A 52 -3.33 -1.69 30.33
C GLY A 52 -3.34 -1.40 28.83
N LEU A 53 -4.26 -2.00 28.08
CA LEU A 53 -4.40 -1.83 26.63
C LEU A 53 -5.09 -0.51 26.27
N THR A 54 -6.24 -0.24 26.90
CA THR A 54 -7.13 0.89 26.54
C THR A 54 -6.84 2.14 27.36
N GLY A 55 -6.16 2.00 28.50
CA GLY A 55 -6.01 3.07 29.50
C GLY A 55 -7.29 3.36 30.29
N LEU A 56 -8.40 2.65 30.02
CA LEU A 56 -9.67 2.82 30.71
C LEU A 56 -9.69 2.03 32.02
N THR A 57 -9.76 2.71 33.16
CA THR A 57 -9.72 2.06 34.47
C THR A 57 -11.11 1.84 35.03
N ASN A 58 -11.23 0.89 35.95
CA ASN A 58 -12.46 0.62 36.69
C ASN A 58 -13.00 1.89 37.39
N GLU A 59 -12.13 2.77 37.86
CA GLU A 59 -12.50 4.04 38.48
C GLU A 59 -13.15 5.00 37.49
N MET A 60 -12.64 5.08 36.25
CA MET A 60 -13.16 5.95 35.20
C MET A 60 -14.59 5.58 34.80
N VAL A 61 -14.89 4.28 34.71
CA VAL A 61 -16.22 3.81 34.28
C VAL A 61 -17.21 3.67 35.41
N GLN A 62 -16.82 3.75 36.67
CA GLN A 62 -17.67 3.51 37.83
C GLN A 62 -18.92 4.41 37.86
N ASN A 63 -18.78 5.68 37.48
CA ASN A 63 -19.85 6.66 37.43
C ASN A 63 -20.32 6.97 36.00
N ALA A 64 -19.90 6.19 35.01
CA ALA A 64 -20.38 6.30 33.65
C ALA A 64 -21.83 5.80 33.54
N PRO A 65 -22.59 6.25 32.52
CA PRO A 65 -23.93 5.72 32.26
C PRO A 65 -23.87 4.20 31.96
N SER A 66 -24.92 3.51 32.30
CA SER A 66 -25.12 2.11 31.93
C SER A 66 -25.40 2.00 30.42
N LEU A 67 -25.23 0.81 29.85
CA LEU A 67 -25.57 0.58 28.45
C LEU A 67 -27.05 0.85 28.14
N GLU A 68 -27.96 0.61 29.11
CA GLU A 68 -29.39 0.94 29.02
C GLU A 68 -29.64 2.45 28.85
N GLU A 69 -28.81 3.31 29.45
CA GLU A 69 -28.87 4.76 29.32
C GLU A 69 -28.18 5.29 28.06
N VAL A 70 -27.21 4.52 27.52
CA VAL A 70 -26.45 4.89 26.31
C VAL A 70 -27.23 4.53 25.03
N LEU A 71 -27.89 3.37 24.97
CA LEU A 71 -28.60 2.89 23.78
C LEU A 71 -29.65 3.85 23.25
N PRO A 72 -30.47 4.53 24.07
CA PRO A 72 -31.44 5.55 23.58
C PRO A 72 -30.79 6.71 22.82
N GLN A 73 -29.49 6.96 23.05
CA GLN A 73 -28.75 7.99 22.33
C GLN A 73 -27.98 7.45 21.12
N LEU A 74 -27.55 6.20 21.19
CA LEU A 74 -26.80 5.55 20.11
C LEU A 74 -27.72 5.11 18.96
N VAL A 75 -28.81 4.40 19.28
CA VAL A 75 -29.70 3.78 18.28
C VAL A 75 -30.26 4.79 17.25
N PRO A 76 -30.76 5.98 17.64
CA PRO A 76 -31.26 6.95 16.65
C PRO A 76 -30.17 7.46 15.68
N ARG A 77 -28.90 7.45 16.11
CA ARG A 77 -27.77 7.86 15.24
C ARG A 77 -27.43 6.81 14.20
N LEU A 78 -27.78 5.55 14.44
CA LEU A 78 -27.56 4.43 13.52
C LEU A 78 -28.71 4.29 12.50
N GLU A 79 -29.87 4.93 12.74
CA GLU A 79 -31.00 4.84 11.82
C GLU A 79 -30.70 5.43 10.45
N ASN A 80 -31.07 4.69 9.40
CA ASN A 80 -30.86 5.07 8.00
C ASN A 80 -29.39 5.34 7.64
N THR A 81 -28.45 4.66 8.31
CA THR A 81 -27.02 4.74 8.03
C THR A 81 -26.49 3.41 7.50
N VAL A 82 -25.33 3.47 6.85
CA VAL A 82 -24.47 2.33 6.62
C VAL A 82 -23.46 2.30 7.74
N LEU A 83 -23.41 1.20 8.49
CA LEU A 83 -22.42 1.01 9.54
C LEU A 83 -21.04 0.78 8.90
N VAL A 84 -20.03 1.46 9.42
CA VAL A 84 -18.63 1.27 9.02
C VAL A 84 -17.80 1.04 10.26
N ALA A 85 -16.93 0.06 10.24
CA ALA A 85 -15.95 -0.16 11.32
C ALA A 85 -14.65 -0.74 10.77
N HIS A 86 -13.62 -0.75 11.60
CA HIS A 86 -12.35 -1.39 11.27
C HIS A 86 -12.31 -2.77 11.93
N GLN A 87 -12.44 -3.83 11.16
CA GLN A 87 -12.79 -5.19 11.60
C GLN A 87 -14.25 -5.29 12.09
N ALA A 88 -15.15 -4.83 11.24
CA ALA A 88 -16.57 -4.59 11.52
C ALA A 88 -17.33 -5.75 12.21
N GLY A 89 -16.90 -7.00 12.00
CA GLY A 89 -17.50 -8.16 12.66
C GLY A 89 -17.42 -8.13 14.19
N PHE A 90 -16.38 -7.50 14.73
CA PHE A 90 -16.20 -7.32 16.17
C PHE A 90 -17.25 -6.35 16.74
N ASP A 91 -17.29 -5.15 16.22
CA ASP A 91 -18.19 -4.07 16.71
C ASP A 91 -19.67 -4.42 16.48
N LEU A 92 -19.99 -4.96 15.29
CA LEU A 92 -21.33 -5.44 14.98
C LEU A 92 -21.77 -6.52 15.97
N GLY A 93 -20.90 -7.46 16.32
CA GLY A 93 -21.18 -8.50 17.27
C GLY A 93 -21.53 -7.97 18.67
N PHE A 94 -20.82 -6.94 19.13
CA PHE A 94 -21.13 -6.27 20.41
C PHE A 94 -22.41 -5.45 20.33
N LEU A 95 -22.62 -4.70 19.25
CA LEU A 95 -23.83 -3.93 19.01
C LEU A 95 -25.08 -4.83 19.04
N GLN A 96 -25.07 -5.92 18.28
CA GLN A 96 -26.22 -6.83 18.21
C GLN A 96 -26.56 -7.46 19.58
N ARG A 97 -25.54 -7.87 20.32
CA ARG A 97 -25.75 -8.40 21.69
C ARG A 97 -26.28 -7.34 22.66
N ALA A 98 -25.81 -6.09 22.51
CA ALA A 98 -26.28 -4.97 23.33
C ALA A 98 -27.77 -4.67 23.05
N LEU A 99 -28.14 -4.60 21.77
CA LEU A 99 -29.52 -4.39 21.34
C LEU A 99 -30.47 -5.49 21.83
N ASP A 100 -30.08 -6.77 21.63
CA ASP A 100 -30.87 -7.94 22.06
C ASP A 100 -31.11 -7.96 23.58
N ARG A 101 -30.04 -7.75 24.37
CA ARG A 101 -30.13 -7.75 25.85
C ARG A 101 -31.04 -6.68 26.42
N HIS A 102 -31.20 -5.55 25.71
CA HIS A 102 -32.01 -4.42 26.14
C HIS A 102 -33.34 -4.29 25.38
N GLY A 103 -33.75 -5.32 24.63
CA GLY A 103 -35.05 -5.40 23.97
C GLY A 103 -35.22 -4.48 22.77
N TYR A 104 -34.13 -4.03 22.15
CA TYR A 104 -34.15 -3.32 20.88
C TYR A 104 -34.20 -4.32 19.71
N LEU A 105 -34.70 -3.85 18.57
CA LEU A 105 -34.59 -4.60 17.32
C LEU A 105 -33.12 -4.69 16.90
N PRO A 106 -32.70 -5.79 16.29
CA PRO A 106 -31.35 -5.92 15.73
C PRO A 106 -31.07 -4.80 14.73
N PHE A 107 -29.83 -4.35 14.64
CA PHE A 107 -29.39 -3.51 13.54
C PHE A 107 -29.46 -4.32 12.24
N ASP A 108 -30.27 -3.89 11.29
CA ASP A 108 -30.54 -4.54 10.01
C ASP A 108 -30.01 -3.75 8.81
N GLY A 109 -29.29 -2.64 9.09
CA GLY A 109 -28.62 -1.84 8.08
C GLY A 109 -27.41 -2.55 7.44
N ARG A 110 -26.91 -1.96 6.35
CA ARG A 110 -25.69 -2.43 5.69
C ARG A 110 -24.47 -2.20 6.56
N VAL A 111 -23.49 -3.11 6.46
CA VAL A 111 -22.25 -3.08 7.24
C VAL A 111 -21.06 -3.17 6.29
N LEU A 112 -20.10 -2.27 6.44
CA LEU A 112 -18.88 -2.22 5.63
C LEU A 112 -17.65 -2.26 6.53
N ASP A 113 -16.68 -3.07 6.13
CA ASP A 113 -15.40 -3.15 6.80
C ASP A 113 -14.36 -2.30 6.06
N THR A 114 -13.70 -1.39 6.77
CA THR A 114 -12.64 -0.60 6.16
C THR A 114 -11.45 -1.44 5.71
N MET A 115 -11.18 -2.58 6.37
CA MET A 115 -10.10 -3.49 5.97
C MET A 115 -10.35 -4.09 4.57
N ASP A 116 -11.59 -4.45 4.26
CA ASP A 116 -11.96 -4.98 2.94
C ASP A 116 -11.75 -3.94 1.84
N LEU A 117 -12.16 -2.70 2.10
CA LEU A 117 -12.00 -1.63 1.14
C LEU A 117 -10.52 -1.24 0.98
N LEU A 118 -9.76 -1.17 2.08
CA LEU A 118 -8.31 -0.90 2.06
C LEU A 118 -7.55 -1.94 1.22
N ARG A 119 -7.87 -3.23 1.36
CA ARG A 119 -7.27 -4.30 0.54
C ARG A 119 -7.43 -4.03 -0.95
N ILE A 120 -8.57 -3.50 -1.36
CA ILE A 120 -8.86 -3.21 -2.77
C ILE A 120 -8.13 -1.95 -3.22
N VAL A 121 -8.31 -0.83 -2.50
CA VAL A 121 -7.90 0.50 -2.99
C VAL A 121 -6.45 0.87 -2.65
N TYR A 122 -5.78 0.11 -1.77
CA TYR A 122 -4.36 0.26 -1.42
C TYR A 122 -3.59 -1.06 -1.59
N PRO A 123 -3.41 -1.53 -2.82
CA PRO A 123 -2.91 -2.88 -3.13
C PRO A 123 -1.49 -3.18 -2.59
N GLY A 124 -0.69 -2.15 -2.36
CA GLY A 124 0.67 -2.26 -1.80
C GLY A 124 0.76 -2.11 -0.29
N MET A 125 -0.37 -1.98 0.42
CA MET A 125 -0.35 -1.76 1.87
C MET A 125 0.08 -3.03 2.61
N SER A 126 1.15 -2.94 3.39
CA SER A 126 1.78 -4.09 4.06
C SER A 126 1.07 -4.54 5.34
N SER A 127 0.26 -3.69 5.94
CA SER A 127 -0.51 -3.98 7.15
C SER A 127 -1.84 -3.26 7.13
N LEU A 128 -2.88 -3.94 7.59
CA LEU A 128 -4.22 -3.38 7.74
C LEU A 128 -4.55 -3.02 9.20
N GLN A 129 -3.60 -3.07 10.12
CA GLN A 129 -3.80 -2.59 11.50
C GLN A 129 -4.08 -1.10 11.50
N LEU A 130 -5.08 -0.64 12.27
CA LEU A 130 -5.57 0.75 12.28
C LEU A 130 -4.43 1.77 12.47
N SER A 131 -3.54 1.54 13.43
CA SER A 131 -2.40 2.42 13.70
C SER A 131 -1.39 2.48 12.55
N MET A 132 -1.14 1.34 11.88
CA MET A 132 -0.21 1.27 10.74
C MET A 132 -0.81 1.93 9.50
N VAL A 133 -2.10 1.71 9.24
CA VAL A 133 -2.84 2.37 8.16
C VAL A 133 -2.86 3.88 8.39
N SER A 134 -3.21 4.34 9.59
CA SER A 134 -3.23 5.75 9.95
C SER A 134 -1.88 6.41 9.70
N SER A 135 -0.80 5.78 10.19
CA SER A 135 0.57 6.27 9.96
C SER A 135 0.92 6.34 8.47
N SER A 136 0.57 5.31 7.69
CA SER A 136 0.87 5.25 6.25
C SER A 136 0.11 6.30 5.44
N LEU A 137 -1.09 6.70 5.88
CA LEU A 137 -1.92 7.72 5.25
C LEU A 137 -1.72 9.13 5.83
N GLY A 138 -0.80 9.30 6.80
CA GLY A 138 -0.55 10.58 7.46
C GLY A 138 -1.72 11.05 8.31
N ILE A 139 -2.54 10.13 8.83
CA ILE A 139 -3.68 10.40 9.70
C ILE A 139 -3.19 10.43 11.15
N GLU A 140 -3.49 11.52 11.86
CA GLU A 140 -3.24 11.62 13.29
C GLU A 140 -4.09 10.60 14.06
N HIS A 141 -3.46 9.78 14.87
CA HIS A 141 -4.08 8.77 15.71
C HIS A 141 -3.40 8.82 17.09
N GLU A 142 -3.83 9.80 17.89
CA GLU A 142 -3.13 10.18 19.11
C GLU A 142 -3.30 9.16 20.24
N ARG A 143 -4.46 8.52 20.34
CA ARG A 143 -4.82 7.62 21.44
C ARG A 143 -5.34 6.28 20.91
N PRO A 144 -4.46 5.41 20.38
CA PRO A 144 -4.84 4.05 20.02
C PRO A 144 -5.49 3.30 21.18
N HIS A 145 -6.47 2.47 20.88
CA HIS A 145 -7.28 1.74 21.87
C HIS A 145 -8.12 2.67 22.76
N GLN A 146 -8.64 3.75 22.18
CA GLN A 146 -9.72 4.55 22.74
C GLN A 146 -10.76 4.75 21.65
N ALA A 147 -11.99 4.32 21.89
CA ALA A 147 -13.03 4.21 20.88
C ALA A 147 -13.33 5.55 20.15
N ASP A 148 -13.20 6.68 20.81
CA ASP A 148 -13.35 8.00 20.16
C ASP A 148 -12.25 8.30 19.15
N SER A 149 -11.00 7.99 19.51
CA SER A 149 -9.83 8.17 18.65
C SER A 149 -9.83 7.17 17.48
N ASP A 150 -10.20 5.92 17.77
CA ASP A 150 -10.22 4.83 16.79
C ASP A 150 -11.36 5.01 15.78
N ALA A 151 -12.56 5.45 16.23
CA ALA A 151 -13.67 5.82 15.35
C ALA A 151 -13.33 7.03 14.46
N GLU A 152 -12.64 8.05 14.99
CA GLU A 152 -12.23 9.21 14.18
C GLU A 152 -11.15 8.82 13.16
N ALA A 153 -10.14 8.04 13.54
CA ALA A 153 -9.12 7.54 12.63
C ALA A 153 -9.76 6.66 11.53
N THR A 154 -10.69 5.78 11.90
CA THR A 154 -11.45 4.94 10.97
C THR A 154 -12.30 5.78 10.02
N ALA A 155 -12.94 6.85 10.50
CA ALA A 155 -13.70 7.77 9.65
C ALA A 155 -12.80 8.50 8.63
N ARG A 156 -11.62 8.93 9.03
CA ARG A 156 -10.64 9.54 8.13
C ARG A 156 -10.14 8.53 7.08
N ILE A 157 -9.82 7.30 7.49
CA ILE A 157 -9.46 6.22 6.57
C ILE A 157 -10.60 5.95 5.59
N TRP A 158 -11.85 5.89 6.06
CA TRP A 158 -13.02 5.73 5.21
C TRP A 158 -13.10 6.82 4.14
N LEU A 159 -12.92 8.08 4.52
CA LEU A 159 -12.89 9.21 3.59
C LEU A 159 -11.76 9.10 2.56
N HIS A 160 -10.57 8.71 2.96
CA HIS A 160 -9.46 8.42 2.05
C HIS A 160 -9.80 7.32 1.04
N CYS A 161 -10.46 6.25 1.49
CA CYS A 161 -10.91 5.18 0.59
C CYS A 161 -11.95 5.67 -0.43
N LEU A 162 -12.91 6.51 0.01
CA LEU A 162 -13.92 7.10 -0.88
C LEU A 162 -13.27 8.01 -1.94
N GLU A 163 -12.35 8.88 -1.52
CA GLU A 163 -11.62 9.76 -2.43
C GLU A 163 -10.82 8.96 -3.45
N ARG A 164 -10.20 7.87 -3.02
CA ARG A 164 -9.43 7.01 -3.89
C ARG A 164 -10.30 6.29 -4.92
N LEU A 165 -11.48 5.79 -4.51
CA LEU A 165 -12.47 5.22 -5.44
C LEU A 165 -12.98 6.24 -6.46
N ASP A 166 -13.16 7.50 -6.04
CA ASP A 166 -13.59 8.58 -6.93
C ASP A 166 -12.49 8.97 -7.95
N ARG A 167 -11.22 8.69 -7.67
CA ARG A 167 -10.07 8.95 -8.56
C ARG A 167 -9.73 7.79 -9.50
N LEU A 168 -10.22 6.58 -9.24
CA LEU A 168 -9.97 5.44 -10.13
C LEU A 168 -10.57 5.66 -11.51
N PRO A 169 -9.97 5.12 -12.59
CA PRO A 169 -10.62 5.05 -13.91
C PRO A 169 -12.00 4.40 -13.81
N LEU A 170 -12.98 4.93 -14.53
CA LEU A 170 -14.35 4.39 -14.50
C LEU A 170 -14.39 2.90 -14.85
N LEU A 171 -13.58 2.49 -15.82
CA LEU A 171 -13.48 1.09 -16.21
C LEU A 171 -12.99 0.21 -15.06
N SER A 172 -12.02 0.69 -14.25
CA SER A 172 -11.55 -0.04 -13.06
C SER A 172 -12.67 -0.18 -12.03
N VAL A 173 -13.44 0.89 -11.77
CA VAL A 173 -14.59 0.86 -10.86
C VAL A 173 -15.68 -0.12 -11.36
N GLN A 174 -15.96 -0.11 -12.65
CA GLN A 174 -16.91 -1.04 -13.28
C GLN A 174 -16.47 -2.50 -13.11
N ARG A 175 -15.17 -2.78 -13.33
CA ARG A 175 -14.62 -4.12 -13.18
C ARG A 175 -14.66 -4.60 -11.73
N ILE A 176 -14.22 -3.78 -10.80
CA ILE A 176 -14.24 -4.11 -9.38
C ILE A 176 -15.68 -4.41 -8.92
N SER A 177 -16.65 -3.58 -9.30
CA SER A 177 -18.06 -3.79 -8.92
C SER A 177 -18.66 -5.09 -9.45
N GLN A 178 -18.10 -5.66 -10.53
CA GLN A 178 -18.56 -6.92 -11.12
C GLN A 178 -18.00 -8.16 -10.40
N LEU A 179 -16.99 -8.01 -9.57
CA LEU A 179 -16.35 -9.10 -8.85
C LEU A 179 -17.09 -9.50 -7.57
N PHE A 180 -18.00 -8.65 -7.10
CA PHE A 180 -18.77 -8.87 -5.87
C PHE A 180 -20.27 -8.85 -6.20
N ASP A 181 -21.00 -9.85 -5.72
CA ASP A 181 -22.46 -9.90 -5.90
C ASP A 181 -23.14 -8.85 -5.00
N PRO A 182 -23.83 -7.85 -5.57
CA PRO A 182 -24.51 -6.82 -4.79
C PRO A 182 -25.71 -7.34 -3.98
N MET A 183 -26.18 -8.54 -4.26
CA MET A 183 -27.27 -9.18 -3.52
C MET A 183 -26.75 -10.06 -2.38
N ALA A 184 -25.52 -10.54 -2.49
CA ALA A 184 -24.92 -11.43 -1.50
C ALA A 184 -24.00 -10.73 -0.51
N SER A 185 -23.53 -9.51 -0.82
CA SER A 185 -22.51 -8.82 -0.02
C SER A 185 -22.78 -7.32 0.06
N ASP A 186 -22.62 -6.75 1.25
CA ASP A 186 -22.74 -5.31 1.49
C ASP A 186 -21.66 -4.54 0.76
N LEU A 187 -20.46 -5.09 0.67
CA LEU A 187 -19.38 -4.53 -0.14
C LEU A 187 -19.77 -4.51 -1.63
N GLY A 188 -20.33 -5.60 -2.16
CA GLY A 188 -20.81 -5.65 -3.53
C GLY A 188 -21.88 -4.61 -3.82
N TRP A 189 -22.85 -4.47 -2.93
CA TRP A 189 -23.86 -3.41 -3.01
C TRP A 189 -23.20 -2.02 -3.01
N PHE A 190 -22.28 -1.78 -2.10
CA PHE A 190 -21.60 -0.49 -1.99
C PHE A 190 -20.81 -0.13 -3.26
N LEU A 191 -20.00 -1.06 -3.77
CA LEU A 191 -19.24 -0.87 -5.01
C LEU A 191 -20.16 -0.62 -6.21
N GLN A 192 -21.33 -1.25 -6.25
CA GLN A 192 -22.35 -0.97 -7.26
C GLN A 192 -22.89 0.47 -7.12
N GLN A 193 -23.13 0.96 -5.90
CA GLN A 193 -23.56 2.35 -5.70
C GLN A 193 -22.48 3.36 -6.16
N ILE A 194 -21.21 3.08 -5.87
CA ILE A 194 -20.08 3.90 -6.35
C ILE A 194 -20.04 3.90 -7.88
N ARG A 195 -20.17 2.73 -8.51
CA ARG A 195 -20.21 2.63 -9.98
C ARG A 195 -21.33 3.48 -10.56
N ILE A 196 -22.56 3.36 -10.06
CA ILE A 196 -23.73 4.12 -10.56
C ILE A 196 -23.48 5.61 -10.39
N LYS A 197 -22.98 6.04 -9.22
CA LYS A 197 -22.63 7.46 -8.96
C LYS A 197 -21.62 7.95 -10.02
N ARG A 198 -20.55 7.20 -10.26
CA ARG A 198 -19.48 7.58 -11.21
C ARG A 198 -19.98 7.61 -12.66
N GLU A 199 -20.79 6.66 -13.09
CA GLU A 199 -21.39 6.62 -14.43
C GLU A 199 -22.30 7.83 -14.71
N VAL A 200 -22.98 8.34 -13.67
CA VAL A 200 -23.94 9.47 -13.82
C VAL A 200 -23.25 10.82 -13.67
N TYR A 201 -22.40 10.99 -12.66
CA TYR A 201 -21.88 12.31 -12.26
C TYR A 201 -20.43 12.58 -12.68
N SER A 202 -19.65 11.58 -12.94
CA SER A 202 -18.22 11.72 -13.27
C SER A 202 -17.78 10.67 -14.31
N PRO A 203 -18.36 10.69 -15.54
CA PRO A 203 -18.06 9.68 -16.54
C PRO A 203 -16.67 9.86 -17.19
N VAL A 204 -15.99 10.97 -16.94
CA VAL A 204 -14.68 11.26 -17.53
C VAL A 204 -13.59 10.63 -16.65
N ASP A 205 -12.72 9.88 -17.28
CA ASP A 205 -11.56 9.29 -16.60
C ASP A 205 -10.46 10.33 -16.34
N PRO A 206 -9.68 10.15 -15.28
CA PRO A 206 -8.48 10.94 -15.07
C PRO A 206 -7.50 10.76 -16.24
N ASP A 207 -6.74 11.80 -16.57
CA ASP A 207 -5.66 11.73 -17.56
C ASP A 207 -4.58 10.72 -17.14
N GLY A 208 -3.79 10.24 -18.10
CA GLY A 208 -2.64 9.37 -17.81
C GLY A 208 -2.94 7.88 -17.84
N HIS A 209 -4.08 7.47 -18.45
CA HIS A 209 -4.41 6.05 -18.60
C HIS A 209 -4.48 5.63 -20.06
N ARG A 210 -4.02 4.40 -20.34
CA ARG A 210 -4.29 3.67 -21.58
C ARG A 210 -5.16 2.46 -21.27
N TYR A 211 -5.86 2.00 -22.28
CA TYR A 211 -6.77 0.88 -22.12
C TYR A 211 -6.29 -0.32 -22.93
N TYR A 212 -6.11 -1.43 -22.24
CA TYR A 212 -5.95 -2.73 -22.87
C TYR A 212 -7.28 -3.48 -22.76
N ARG A 213 -8.08 -3.47 -23.84
CA ARG A 213 -9.44 -4.02 -23.84
C ARG A 213 -10.28 -3.42 -22.70
N GLN A 214 -10.52 -4.19 -21.63
CA GLN A 214 -11.34 -3.78 -20.48
C GLN A 214 -10.50 -3.56 -19.20
N LEU A 215 -9.22 -3.28 -19.34
CA LEU A 215 -8.32 -2.95 -18.25
C LEU A 215 -7.77 -1.53 -18.47
N ALA A 216 -7.86 -0.70 -17.45
CA ALA A 216 -7.17 0.58 -17.42
C ALA A 216 -5.73 0.37 -16.92
N LEU A 217 -4.78 0.91 -17.66
CA LEU A 217 -3.36 0.82 -17.35
C LEU A 217 -2.83 2.22 -17.11
N HIS A 218 -2.04 2.39 -16.07
CA HIS A 218 -1.29 3.63 -15.91
C HIS A 218 -0.27 3.78 -17.04
N VAL A 219 -0.13 4.98 -17.53
CA VAL A 219 0.93 5.33 -18.49
C VAL A 219 1.63 6.54 -17.94
N GLU A 220 2.86 6.33 -17.55
CA GLU A 220 3.76 7.44 -17.34
C GLU A 220 3.94 8.14 -18.69
N ASP A 221 3.60 9.43 -18.74
CA ASP A 221 4.10 10.27 -19.81
C ASP A 221 5.60 10.38 -19.54
N TRP A 222 6.35 9.54 -20.21
CA TRP A 222 7.81 9.59 -20.21
C TRP A 222 8.28 10.88 -20.82
N GLY A 223 7.58 11.99 -20.63
CA GLY A 223 7.90 13.31 -21.14
C GLY A 223 9.17 13.36 -21.99
N ASP A 224 9.42 14.27 -22.82
CA ASP A 224 10.66 14.32 -23.62
C ASP A 224 11.81 13.78 -22.79
N GLU A 225 12.45 12.69 -23.26
CA GLU A 225 13.54 12.01 -22.55
C GLU A 225 14.36 13.04 -21.81
N PRO A 226 14.50 12.95 -20.45
CA PRO A 226 15.28 13.97 -19.74
C PRO A 226 16.58 14.10 -20.50
N GLU A 227 16.92 15.30 -20.94
CA GLU A 227 18.12 15.56 -21.74
C GLU A 227 19.29 14.84 -21.08
N ILE A 228 19.58 13.67 -21.64
CA ILE A 228 20.60 12.80 -21.11
C ILE A 228 21.89 13.46 -21.54
N ARG A 229 22.41 14.33 -20.72
CA ARG A 229 23.72 14.96 -20.80
C ARG A 229 23.76 16.26 -21.63
N SER A 230 24.33 17.28 -21.05
CA SER A 230 24.99 18.21 -21.90
C SER A 230 26.10 17.45 -22.66
N PRO A 231 26.24 17.59 -23.95
CA PRO A 231 27.36 16.99 -24.69
C PRO A 231 28.72 17.30 -24.03
N GLU A 232 28.85 18.44 -23.37
CA GLU A 232 30.02 18.90 -22.63
C GLU A 232 30.41 18.02 -21.45
N ASP A 233 29.42 17.55 -20.62
CA ASP A 233 29.69 16.70 -19.46
C ASP A 233 30.13 15.29 -19.88
N ALA A 234 29.52 14.75 -20.93
CA ALA A 234 29.90 13.47 -21.50
C ALA A 234 31.29 13.53 -22.14
N GLU A 235 31.61 14.62 -22.85
CA GLU A 235 32.96 14.85 -23.40
C GLU A 235 33.99 15.05 -22.28
N LYS A 236 33.65 15.79 -21.22
CA LYS A 236 34.51 15.96 -20.05
C LYS A 236 34.85 14.59 -19.43
N LEU A 237 33.82 13.76 -19.18
CA LEU A 237 34.03 12.42 -18.64
C LEU A 237 34.86 11.52 -19.55
N ALA A 238 34.65 11.60 -20.86
CA ALA A 238 35.43 10.82 -21.84
C ALA A 238 36.94 11.22 -21.90
N ARG A 239 37.27 12.42 -21.48
CA ARG A 239 38.67 12.93 -21.44
C ARG A 239 39.35 12.70 -20.09
N GLN A 240 38.59 12.45 -19.02
CA GLN A 240 39.14 12.18 -17.69
C GLN A 240 39.61 10.72 -17.58
N THR A 241 40.72 10.52 -16.88
CA THR A 241 41.10 9.16 -16.42
C THR A 241 40.25 8.77 -15.21
N PHE A 242 40.08 7.47 -14.98
CA PHE A 242 39.31 6.99 -13.82
C PHE A 242 39.83 7.53 -12.48
N PRO A 243 41.15 7.61 -12.20
CA PRO A 243 41.66 8.20 -10.97
C PRO A 243 41.31 9.69 -10.80
N GLU A 244 41.28 10.47 -11.89
CA GLU A 244 40.88 11.90 -11.86
C GLU A 244 39.39 12.04 -11.56
N PHE A 245 38.56 11.27 -12.27
CA PHE A 245 37.12 11.21 -12.05
C PHE A 245 36.78 10.76 -10.61
N TYR A 246 37.38 9.67 -10.14
CA TYR A 246 37.12 9.14 -8.81
C TYR A 246 37.54 10.11 -7.70
N ARG A 247 38.61 10.87 -7.89
CA ARG A 247 39.05 11.91 -6.94
C ARG A 247 38.00 13.03 -6.81
N GLU A 248 37.42 13.47 -7.92
CA GLU A 248 36.33 14.46 -7.92
C GLU A 248 35.08 13.91 -7.21
N LEU A 249 34.67 12.69 -7.56
CA LEU A 249 33.51 12.01 -6.95
C LEU A 249 33.70 11.79 -5.45
N LYS A 250 34.89 11.40 -5.02
CA LYS A 250 35.25 11.23 -3.61
C LYS A 250 35.15 12.54 -2.83
N GLY A 251 35.50 13.66 -3.44
CA GLY A 251 35.28 15.00 -2.88
C GLY A 251 33.81 15.30 -2.64
N ILE A 252 32.95 14.96 -3.58
CA ILE A 252 31.49 15.11 -3.45
C ILE A 252 30.96 14.22 -2.33
N LEU A 253 31.37 12.94 -2.27
CA LEU A 253 30.98 12.01 -1.21
C LEU A 253 31.36 12.50 0.19
N LYS A 254 32.58 13.00 0.37
CA LYS A 254 33.04 13.59 1.65
C LYS A 254 32.22 14.79 2.10
N ASN A 255 31.85 15.64 1.16
CA ASN A 255 31.04 16.83 1.46
C ASN A 255 29.60 16.48 1.81
N LYS A 256 29.04 15.43 1.17
CA LYS A 256 27.65 15.01 1.35
C LYS A 256 27.45 14.21 2.65
N PHE A 257 28.42 13.40 3.05
CA PHE A 257 28.34 12.54 4.22
C PHE A 257 29.30 13.00 5.32
N GLN A 258 28.74 13.48 6.44
CA GLN A 258 29.53 13.94 7.62
C GLN A 258 30.46 12.86 8.21
N HIS A 259 30.18 11.58 7.96
CA HIS A 259 30.93 10.42 8.46
C HIS A 259 31.40 9.51 7.33
N TYR A 260 31.85 10.10 6.20
CA TYR A 260 32.41 9.32 5.12
C TYR A 260 33.75 8.70 5.54
N GLU A 261 33.79 7.36 5.58
CA GLU A 261 35.00 6.61 5.86
C GLU A 261 35.62 6.06 4.57
N GLU A 262 36.87 6.35 4.37
CA GLU A 262 37.66 5.72 3.30
C GLU A 262 37.99 4.28 3.71
N ARG A 263 37.67 3.33 2.85
CA ARG A 263 37.91 1.92 3.08
C ARG A 263 38.86 1.38 2.02
N ALA A 264 40.11 1.07 2.42
CA ALA A 264 41.14 0.61 1.51
C ALA A 264 40.70 -0.59 0.65
N ALA A 265 39.93 -1.52 1.20
CA ALA A 265 39.40 -2.67 0.45
C ALA A 265 38.38 -2.26 -0.62
N GLN A 266 37.59 -1.18 -0.40
CA GLN A 266 36.68 -0.66 -1.40
C GLN A 266 37.45 0.05 -2.52
N GLU A 267 38.47 0.83 -2.17
CA GLU A 267 39.31 1.50 -3.17
C GLU A 267 40.05 0.51 -4.06
N GLN A 268 40.66 -0.50 -3.46
CA GLN A 268 41.30 -1.58 -4.22
C GLN A 268 40.30 -2.26 -5.17
N MET A 269 39.08 -2.55 -4.71
CA MET A 269 38.04 -3.15 -5.55
C MET A 269 37.65 -2.23 -6.72
N LEU A 270 37.52 -0.93 -6.50
CA LEU A 270 37.23 0.07 -7.55
C LEU A 270 38.30 0.05 -8.65
N GLU A 271 39.58 0.07 -8.27
CA GLU A 271 40.70 0.06 -9.18
C GLU A 271 40.78 -1.25 -9.99
N GLU A 272 40.61 -2.39 -9.33
CA GLU A 272 40.65 -3.72 -9.99
C GLU A 272 39.47 -3.91 -10.95
N VAL A 273 38.26 -3.44 -10.60
CA VAL A 273 37.09 -3.50 -11.49
C VAL A 273 37.29 -2.61 -12.70
N GLU A 274 37.78 -1.40 -12.52
CA GLU A 274 38.08 -0.48 -13.63
C GLU A 274 39.15 -1.05 -14.56
N SER A 275 40.28 -1.48 -14.00
CA SER A 275 41.36 -2.12 -14.79
C SER A 275 40.87 -3.35 -15.58
N SER A 276 39.93 -4.12 -15.00
CA SER A 276 39.36 -5.28 -15.70
C SER A 276 38.54 -4.90 -16.93
N PHE A 277 37.83 -3.76 -16.87
CA PHE A 277 37.12 -3.22 -18.03
C PHE A 277 38.07 -2.73 -19.11
N GLU A 278 39.14 -2.00 -18.73
CA GLU A 278 40.14 -1.51 -19.69
C GLU A 278 40.89 -2.65 -20.40
N ASP A 279 41.30 -3.66 -19.62
CA ASP A 279 42.06 -4.80 -20.14
C ASP A 279 41.16 -5.83 -20.83
N GLY A 280 39.84 -5.74 -20.73
CA GLY A 280 38.91 -6.76 -21.25
C GLY A 280 39.07 -8.12 -20.60
N ARG A 281 39.45 -8.17 -19.32
CA ARG A 281 39.73 -9.40 -18.56
C ARG A 281 38.61 -9.73 -17.58
N HIS A 282 38.48 -11.00 -17.23
CA HIS A 282 37.62 -11.45 -16.15
C HIS A 282 38.25 -11.15 -14.79
N LEU A 283 37.42 -10.74 -13.85
CA LEU A 283 37.81 -10.44 -12.46
C LEU A 283 36.95 -11.24 -11.49
N LEU A 284 37.56 -11.90 -10.52
CA LEU A 284 36.91 -12.53 -9.37
C LEU A 284 37.30 -11.76 -8.10
N VAL A 285 36.31 -11.28 -7.36
CA VAL A 285 36.53 -10.53 -6.13
C VAL A 285 35.84 -11.21 -4.98
N GLU A 286 36.58 -11.51 -3.92
CA GLU A 286 36.05 -11.90 -2.63
C GLU A 286 36.23 -10.76 -1.64
N ALA A 287 35.12 -10.29 -1.07
CA ALA A 287 35.14 -9.21 -0.10
C ALA A 287 34.13 -9.47 1.01
N GLY A 288 34.54 -9.23 2.27
CA GLY A 288 33.70 -9.40 3.44
C GLY A 288 32.47 -8.48 3.48
N THR A 289 31.56 -8.71 4.42
CA THR A 289 30.43 -7.81 4.67
C THR A 289 30.93 -6.45 5.17
N GLY A 290 30.23 -5.35 4.80
CA GLY A 290 30.60 -4.00 5.26
C GLY A 290 31.75 -3.33 4.50
N THR A 291 32.39 -3.97 3.51
CA THR A 291 33.47 -3.37 2.71
C THR A 291 32.99 -2.31 1.71
N GLY A 292 31.69 -2.12 1.51
CA GLY A 292 31.15 -1.20 0.50
C GLY A 292 31.15 -1.74 -0.92
N LYS A 293 31.00 -3.05 -1.09
CA LYS A 293 31.04 -3.76 -2.39
C LYS A 293 30.16 -3.11 -3.47
N SER A 294 28.93 -2.70 -3.12
CA SER A 294 27.99 -2.13 -4.09
C SER A 294 28.59 -0.94 -4.83
N LEU A 295 29.09 0.05 -4.09
CA LEU A 295 29.76 1.20 -4.69
C LEU A 295 31.08 0.78 -5.36
N GLY A 296 31.78 -0.21 -4.81
CA GLY A 296 33.04 -0.71 -5.32
C GLY A 296 32.97 -1.23 -6.76
N TYR A 297 31.83 -1.82 -7.19
CA TYR A 297 31.63 -2.23 -8.59
C TYR A 297 30.72 -1.27 -9.37
N LEU A 298 29.77 -0.59 -8.74
CA LEU A 298 28.84 0.32 -9.45
C LEU A 298 29.56 1.53 -10.04
N ILE A 299 30.46 2.17 -9.28
CA ILE A 299 31.15 3.40 -9.72
C ILE A 299 31.98 3.15 -10.99
N PRO A 300 32.90 2.17 -11.04
CA PRO A 300 33.67 1.91 -12.26
C PRO A 300 32.80 1.38 -13.40
N SER A 301 31.72 0.62 -13.09
CA SER A 301 30.79 0.15 -14.12
C SER A 301 30.03 1.28 -14.79
N LEU A 302 29.55 2.27 -14.02
CA LEU A 302 28.89 3.46 -14.55
C LEU A 302 29.86 4.35 -15.34
N TYR A 303 31.05 4.57 -14.81
CA TYR A 303 32.08 5.33 -15.51
C TYR A 303 32.39 4.70 -16.88
N TYR A 304 32.67 3.39 -16.92
CA TYR A 304 32.93 2.66 -18.16
C TYR A 304 31.72 2.71 -19.12
N GLY A 305 30.53 2.39 -18.62
CA GLY A 305 29.30 2.38 -19.43
C GLY A 305 28.99 3.73 -20.07
N ILE A 306 29.22 4.81 -19.34
CA ILE A 306 29.00 6.18 -19.83
C ILE A 306 30.08 6.59 -20.84
N ARG A 307 31.35 6.35 -20.52
CA ARG A 307 32.48 6.71 -21.36
C ARG A 307 32.44 5.98 -22.71
N GLU A 308 32.19 4.67 -22.68
CA GLU A 308 32.18 3.84 -23.86
C GLU A 308 30.81 3.76 -24.56
N ALA A 309 29.79 4.46 -24.04
CA ALA A 309 28.40 4.38 -24.50
C ALA A 309 27.88 2.93 -24.53
N LYS A 310 28.30 2.08 -23.57
CA LYS A 310 27.93 0.67 -23.46
C LYS A 310 26.94 0.42 -22.33
N LYS A 311 26.09 -0.58 -22.52
CA LYS A 311 25.21 -1.09 -21.46
C LYS A 311 26.01 -1.98 -20.51
N VAL A 312 25.84 -1.77 -19.21
CA VAL A 312 26.39 -2.63 -18.16
C VAL A 312 25.23 -3.39 -17.52
N VAL A 313 25.39 -4.71 -17.39
CA VAL A 313 24.41 -5.58 -16.75
C VAL A 313 24.94 -6.02 -15.40
N ILE A 314 24.15 -5.78 -14.35
CA ILE A 314 24.46 -6.22 -12.99
C ILE A 314 23.47 -7.30 -12.61
N SER A 315 23.95 -8.54 -12.42
CA SER A 315 23.13 -9.66 -11.98
C SER A 315 23.26 -9.85 -10.47
N THR A 316 22.13 -9.97 -9.79
CA THR A 316 22.07 -10.22 -8.35
C THR A 316 21.39 -11.56 -8.07
N HIS A 317 21.81 -12.23 -6.99
CA HIS A 317 21.23 -13.52 -6.61
C HIS A 317 19.93 -13.38 -5.79
N THR A 318 19.75 -12.27 -5.11
CA THR A 318 18.60 -12.05 -4.23
C THR A 318 17.81 -10.78 -4.60
N ILE A 319 16.51 -10.86 -4.48
CA ILE A 319 15.58 -9.73 -4.65
C ILE A 319 15.94 -8.59 -3.69
N ASN A 320 16.27 -8.90 -2.43
CA ASN A 320 16.65 -7.89 -1.44
C ASN A 320 17.85 -7.05 -1.87
N LEU A 321 18.87 -7.67 -2.49
CA LEU A 321 20.01 -6.93 -3.02
C LEU A 321 19.61 -6.08 -4.23
N GLN A 322 18.74 -6.60 -5.09
CA GLN A 322 18.22 -5.88 -6.24
C GLN A 322 17.45 -4.62 -5.80
N GLU A 323 16.58 -4.76 -4.79
CA GLU A 323 15.84 -3.63 -4.22
C GLU A 323 16.76 -2.64 -3.48
N GLN A 324 17.78 -3.11 -2.76
CA GLN A 324 18.78 -2.23 -2.16
C GLN A 324 19.50 -1.38 -3.21
N LEU A 325 19.93 -1.99 -4.31
CA LEU A 325 20.56 -1.26 -5.41
C LEU A 325 19.61 -0.21 -5.99
N ARG A 326 18.35 -0.57 -6.24
CA ARG A 326 17.35 0.29 -6.84
C ARG A 326 16.93 1.45 -5.95
N GLN A 327 16.67 1.18 -4.67
CA GLN A 327 16.08 2.17 -3.75
C GLN A 327 17.11 3.06 -3.08
N ARG A 328 18.34 2.61 -2.94
CA ARG A 328 19.38 3.30 -2.18
C ARG A 328 20.63 3.63 -2.99
N ASP A 329 21.25 2.62 -3.59
CA ASP A 329 22.60 2.76 -4.14
C ASP A 329 22.59 3.50 -5.49
N LEU A 330 21.64 3.20 -6.40
CA LEU A 330 21.49 3.89 -7.70
C LEU A 330 20.97 5.33 -7.55
N PRO A 331 19.95 5.64 -6.73
CA PRO A 331 19.55 7.01 -6.47
C PRO A 331 20.69 7.86 -5.91
N LEU A 332 21.43 7.34 -4.93
CA LEU A 332 22.61 8.00 -4.39
C LEU A 332 23.62 8.34 -5.48
N LEU A 333 23.94 7.36 -6.33
CA LEU A 333 24.88 7.57 -7.42
C LEU A 333 24.36 8.58 -8.44
N ASN A 334 23.06 8.58 -8.73
CA ASN A 334 22.47 9.56 -9.65
C ASN A 334 22.55 11.01 -9.14
N GLU A 335 22.57 11.20 -7.81
CA GLU A 335 22.76 12.52 -7.19
C GLU A 335 24.22 13.01 -7.22
N ILE A 336 25.18 12.09 -7.20
CA ILE A 336 26.61 12.46 -7.07
C ILE A 336 27.40 12.33 -8.36
N PHE A 337 26.91 11.57 -9.34
CA PHE A 337 27.57 11.42 -10.62
C PHE A 337 27.46 12.72 -11.43
N PRO A 338 28.55 13.18 -12.07
CA PRO A 338 28.54 14.42 -12.83
C PRO A 338 27.68 14.35 -14.10
N VAL A 339 27.33 13.14 -14.52
CA VAL A 339 26.52 12.88 -15.71
C VAL A 339 25.35 11.98 -15.32
N PRO A 340 24.10 12.35 -15.63
CA PRO A 340 22.95 11.50 -15.33
C PRO A 340 23.03 10.19 -16.13
N PHE A 341 22.56 9.12 -15.51
CA PHE A 341 22.49 7.80 -16.12
C PHE A 341 21.11 7.17 -15.91
N ARG A 342 20.76 6.22 -16.75
CA ARG A 342 19.53 5.42 -16.62
C ARG A 342 19.85 4.02 -16.12
N ALA A 343 19.06 3.57 -15.19
CA ALA A 343 19.10 2.20 -14.70
C ALA A 343 17.69 1.61 -14.70
N SER A 344 17.56 0.39 -15.20
CA SER A 344 16.31 -0.36 -15.18
C SER A 344 16.52 -1.71 -14.51
N VAL A 345 15.53 -2.14 -13.74
CA VAL A 345 15.52 -3.45 -13.10
C VAL A 345 14.74 -4.43 -13.97
N ILE A 346 15.30 -5.59 -14.22
CA ILE A 346 14.65 -6.69 -14.96
C ILE A 346 14.60 -7.89 -14.04
N LYS A 347 13.41 -8.46 -13.87
CA LYS A 347 13.16 -9.69 -13.11
C LYS A 347 12.72 -10.84 -14.03
N GLY A 348 12.60 -12.03 -13.48
CA GLY A 348 12.01 -13.15 -14.20
C GLY A 348 10.56 -12.87 -14.63
N ARG A 349 10.11 -13.44 -15.74
CA ARG A 349 8.77 -13.19 -16.30
C ARG A 349 7.64 -13.44 -15.29
N ASN A 350 7.79 -14.40 -14.42
CA ASN A 350 6.81 -14.76 -13.38
C ASN A 350 6.57 -13.66 -12.33
N HIS A 351 7.44 -12.64 -12.26
CA HIS A 351 7.24 -11.45 -11.43
C HIS A 351 6.35 -10.40 -12.09
N TYR A 352 5.94 -10.60 -13.33
CA TYR A 352 5.12 -9.64 -14.06
C TYR A 352 3.75 -10.22 -14.42
N LEU A 353 2.71 -9.39 -14.32
CA LEU A 353 1.37 -9.76 -14.71
C LEU A 353 1.26 -9.99 -16.22
N CYS A 354 0.56 -11.05 -16.63
CA CYS A 354 0.13 -11.23 -18.02
C CYS A 354 -1.28 -10.68 -18.21
N LEU A 355 -1.42 -9.51 -18.85
CA LEU A 355 -2.71 -8.85 -19.09
C LEU A 355 -3.71 -9.79 -19.76
N ARG A 356 -3.28 -10.58 -20.73
CA ARG A 356 -4.17 -11.54 -21.44
C ARG A 356 -4.71 -12.62 -20.51
N LYS A 357 -3.86 -13.20 -19.65
CA LYS A 357 -4.29 -14.22 -18.67
C LYS A 357 -5.25 -13.62 -17.66
N PHE A 358 -4.90 -12.44 -17.14
CA PHE A 358 -5.72 -11.76 -16.15
C PHE A 358 -7.09 -11.40 -16.71
N GLU A 359 -7.14 -10.78 -17.89
CA GLU A 359 -8.41 -10.47 -18.56
C GLU A 359 -9.25 -11.71 -18.84
N ASN A 360 -8.64 -12.77 -19.36
CA ASN A 360 -9.35 -14.02 -19.59
C ASN A 360 -9.94 -14.57 -18.28
N LYS A 361 -9.18 -14.50 -17.18
CA LYS A 361 -9.67 -14.92 -15.87
C LYS A 361 -10.85 -14.06 -15.40
N LEU A 362 -10.80 -12.74 -15.56
CA LEU A 362 -11.90 -11.83 -15.24
C LEU A 362 -13.17 -12.07 -16.08
N ASN A 363 -13.02 -12.56 -17.31
CA ASN A 363 -14.13 -12.80 -18.23
C ASN A 363 -14.76 -14.20 -18.11
N LEU A 364 -14.13 -15.13 -17.36
CA LEU A 364 -14.70 -16.45 -17.06
C LEU A 364 -15.81 -16.31 -15.99
N ARG A 365 -16.98 -15.82 -16.44
CA ARG A 365 -18.15 -15.51 -15.60
C ARG A 365 -18.85 -16.73 -15.00
N ASP A 366 -18.50 -17.95 -15.39
CA ASP A 366 -19.26 -19.17 -15.05
C ASP A 366 -18.85 -19.80 -13.71
N PHE A 367 -17.89 -19.24 -13.01
CA PHE A 367 -17.49 -19.70 -11.69
C PHE A 367 -17.62 -18.55 -10.70
N ALA A 368 -18.47 -18.72 -9.69
CA ALA A 368 -18.40 -17.90 -8.50
C ALA A 368 -16.95 -17.95 -7.99
N TYR A 369 -16.23 -16.84 -8.11
CA TYR A 369 -14.90 -16.73 -7.53
C TYR A 369 -15.02 -17.04 -6.04
N PRO A 370 -14.11 -17.82 -5.45
CA PRO A 370 -13.92 -17.76 -4.01
C PRO A 370 -13.75 -16.28 -3.62
N GLU A 371 -14.33 -15.87 -2.53
CA GLU A 371 -14.34 -14.48 -2.07
C GLU A 371 -12.93 -13.86 -2.09
N GLU A 372 -11.92 -14.60 -1.63
CA GLU A 372 -10.52 -14.19 -1.65
C GLU A 372 -9.96 -13.96 -3.06
N ASP A 373 -10.40 -14.70 -4.05
CA ASP A 373 -10.01 -14.49 -5.45
C ASP A 373 -10.63 -13.19 -6.00
N SER A 374 -11.86 -12.85 -5.58
CA SER A 374 -12.51 -11.58 -5.92
C SER A 374 -11.75 -10.39 -5.35
N PHE A 375 -11.32 -10.47 -4.09
CA PHE A 375 -10.47 -9.44 -3.49
C PHE A 375 -9.14 -9.29 -4.24
N THR A 376 -8.47 -10.39 -4.56
CA THR A 376 -7.20 -10.33 -5.29
C THR A 376 -7.39 -9.76 -6.70
N ALA A 377 -8.45 -10.16 -7.39
CA ALA A 377 -8.75 -9.63 -8.72
C ALA A 377 -9.08 -8.13 -8.68
N ALA A 378 -9.81 -7.65 -7.66
CA ALA A 378 -10.09 -6.25 -7.44
C ALA A 378 -8.81 -5.46 -7.15
N GLN A 379 -7.96 -5.98 -6.27
CA GLN A 379 -6.66 -5.43 -5.91
C GLN A 379 -5.76 -5.27 -7.14
N LEU A 380 -5.66 -6.31 -7.98
CA LEU A 380 -4.89 -6.26 -9.22
C LEU A 380 -5.49 -5.25 -10.23
N THR A 381 -6.81 -5.10 -10.26
CA THR A 381 -7.48 -4.14 -11.15
C THR A 381 -7.16 -2.70 -10.76
N VAL A 382 -7.13 -2.37 -9.46
CA VAL A 382 -6.69 -1.06 -8.97
C VAL A 382 -5.21 -0.85 -9.27
N TRP A 383 -4.37 -1.83 -8.89
CA TRP A 383 -2.93 -1.75 -9.07
C TRP A 383 -2.52 -1.52 -10.53
N LEU A 384 -3.19 -2.15 -11.49
CA LEU A 384 -2.91 -1.94 -12.92
C LEU A 384 -3.11 -0.48 -13.37
N SER A 385 -4.04 0.23 -12.75
CA SER A 385 -4.26 1.65 -13.05
C SER A 385 -3.24 2.59 -12.40
N GLU A 386 -2.28 2.05 -11.64
CA GLU A 386 -1.31 2.83 -10.86
C GLU A 386 0.13 2.37 -11.05
N THR A 387 0.35 1.09 -11.38
CA THR A 387 1.69 0.54 -11.52
C THR A 387 2.43 1.10 -12.72
N LEU A 388 3.69 1.43 -12.51
CA LEU A 388 4.63 1.83 -13.56
C LEU A 388 5.40 0.63 -14.11
N ARG A 389 5.50 -0.46 -13.37
CA ARG A 389 6.40 -1.59 -13.68
C ARG A 389 5.68 -2.89 -13.95
N GLY A 390 4.50 -3.08 -13.36
CA GLY A 390 3.76 -4.35 -13.46
C GLY A 390 4.38 -5.49 -12.64
N ASP A 391 5.12 -5.17 -11.57
CA ASP A 391 5.93 -6.08 -10.76
C ASP A 391 5.16 -6.50 -9.50
N GLU A 392 5.08 -7.81 -9.23
CA GLU A 392 4.40 -8.40 -8.06
C GLU A 392 4.83 -7.77 -6.72
N GLU A 393 6.09 -7.33 -6.60
CA GLU A 393 6.61 -6.75 -5.36
C GLU A 393 6.00 -5.38 -5.00
N GLU A 394 5.25 -4.76 -5.91
CA GLU A 394 4.46 -3.57 -5.60
C GLU A 394 3.17 -3.91 -4.83
N LEU A 395 2.84 -5.20 -4.74
CA LEU A 395 1.63 -5.73 -4.14
C LEU A 395 1.93 -6.37 -2.79
N HIS A 396 0.97 -6.29 -1.89
CA HIS A 396 1.00 -7.09 -0.68
C HIS A 396 -0.10 -8.16 -0.75
N LEU A 397 0.26 -9.30 -1.33
CA LEU A 397 -0.63 -10.43 -1.52
C LEU A 397 -0.51 -11.42 -0.35
N GLY A 398 -1.64 -11.80 0.26
CA GLY A 398 -1.69 -12.92 1.19
C GLY A 398 -1.43 -14.26 0.48
N PRO A 399 -1.37 -15.38 1.22
CA PRO A 399 -1.07 -16.70 0.65
C PRO A 399 -1.96 -17.07 -0.54
N ARG A 400 -3.28 -16.89 -0.44
CA ARG A 400 -4.22 -17.15 -1.54
C ARG A 400 -4.05 -16.18 -2.70
N GLY A 401 -3.75 -14.91 -2.43
CA GLY A 401 -3.44 -13.93 -3.47
C GLY A 401 -2.19 -14.32 -4.26
N SER A 402 -1.17 -14.88 -3.60
CA SER A 402 0.01 -15.42 -4.28
C SER A 402 -0.32 -16.66 -5.14
N GLU A 403 -1.28 -17.48 -4.73
CA GLU A 403 -1.77 -18.58 -5.58
C GLU A 403 -2.52 -18.04 -6.81
N PHE A 404 -3.38 -17.05 -6.62
CA PHE A 404 -4.07 -16.37 -7.71
C PHE A 404 -3.04 -15.74 -8.68
N TRP A 405 -2.02 -15.04 -8.19
CA TRP A 405 -0.95 -14.44 -8.98
C TRP A 405 -0.31 -15.45 -9.93
N ARG A 406 0.06 -16.63 -9.44
CA ARG A 406 0.66 -17.69 -10.27
C ARG A 406 -0.20 -18.06 -11.48
N THR A 407 -1.52 -17.93 -11.41
CA THR A 407 -2.43 -18.23 -12.52
C THR A 407 -2.47 -17.13 -13.58
N VAL A 408 -2.11 -15.89 -13.21
CA VAL A 408 -2.16 -14.72 -14.08
C VAL A 408 -0.79 -14.12 -14.39
N ALA A 409 0.26 -14.61 -13.75
CA ALA A 409 1.63 -14.21 -14.02
C ALA A 409 2.07 -14.61 -15.44
N SER A 410 3.04 -13.87 -15.96
CA SER A 410 3.66 -14.17 -17.24
C SER A 410 4.57 -15.39 -17.12
N ASP A 411 4.57 -16.27 -18.11
CA ASP A 411 5.45 -17.44 -18.19
C ASP A 411 6.02 -17.64 -19.61
N SER A 412 6.97 -18.58 -19.76
CA SER A 412 7.57 -18.90 -21.05
C SER A 412 6.65 -19.76 -21.92
N ASP A 413 5.77 -20.55 -21.32
CA ASP A 413 5.09 -21.65 -22.02
C ASP A 413 3.77 -21.19 -22.67
N SER A 414 3.08 -20.20 -22.06
CA SER A 414 1.84 -19.67 -22.56
C SER A 414 1.93 -18.26 -23.17
N CYS A 415 3.13 -17.66 -23.20
CA CYS A 415 3.37 -16.40 -23.87
C CYS A 415 3.53 -16.67 -25.38
N LEU A 416 2.48 -16.40 -26.15
CA LEU A 416 2.59 -16.32 -27.60
C LEU A 416 3.36 -15.05 -27.95
N ASN A 417 4.43 -15.17 -28.71
CA ASN A 417 5.28 -14.09 -29.22
C ASN A 417 4.49 -13.05 -30.01
#